data_6ca7f978dc4614875d8eabc019121f88
#
_entry.id   6ca7f978dc4614875d8eabc019121f88
#
_cell.length_a   1.000
_cell.length_b   1.000
_cell.length_c   1.000
_cell.angle_alpha   90.00
_cell.angle_beta   90.00
_cell.angle_gamma   90.00
#
_symmetry.space_group_name_H-M   'P 1'
#
loop_
_entity.id
_entity.type
_entity.pdbx_description
1 polymer ?
#
loop_
_entity_poly.entity_id
_entity_poly.type
_entity_poly.pdbx_seq_one_letter_code
_entity_poly.pdbx_strand_id
1 'polypeptide(L)'
;MVLTACSPTAGEQGPAGEQGPAGEQGPAGTVSQEAIDAAVEAALAEREAEESGPLVIYSGRKESLVADVIAEFSATTGIEVEVRYAKSAALAGTLELEGAISPADVFFSQDPVSLGVVAKAGLLDRLPADILDNVPSWAVDSNGYWVGTSGRSRSLVVDTRDVMDSELPGDIYGLANEKFRNRL
;
A
#
# COMPACT_ATOMS: atom_id res chain seq x y z
N MET A 1 -21.61 -73.08 64.73
CA MET A 1 -21.53 -73.52 63.32
C MET A 1 -20.45 -72.58 62.68
N VAL A 2 -19.21 -73.14 62.63
CA VAL A 2 -18.06 -72.32 62.19
C VAL A 2 -17.78 -72.71 60.77
N LEU A 3 -17.87 -71.75 59.87
CA LEU A 3 -17.48 -71.89 58.43
C LEU A 3 -16.05 -71.44 58.27
N THR A 4 -15.15 -72.36 57.97
CA THR A 4 -13.76 -72.12 57.61
C THR A 4 -13.66 -71.84 56.14
N ALA A 5 -13.26 -70.60 55.74
CA ALA A 5 -13.00 -70.24 54.37
C ALA A 5 -11.54 -70.57 53.99
N CYS A 6 -11.37 -71.46 52.99
CA CYS A 6 -10.08 -71.70 52.34
C CYS A 6 -9.74 -70.55 51.42
N SER A 7 -8.59 -69.87 51.65
CA SER A 7 -7.99 -68.94 50.70
C SER A 7 -7.16 -69.71 49.67
N PRO A 8 -7.28 -69.44 48.35
CA PRO A 8 -6.39 -70.01 47.36
C PRO A 8 -5.08 -69.22 47.36
N THR A 9 -3.95 -69.93 47.42
CA THR A 9 -2.60 -69.40 47.28
C THR A 9 -2.39 -68.96 45.82
N ALA A 10 -2.09 -67.65 45.61
CA ALA A 10 -1.75 -67.14 44.31
C ALA A 10 -0.37 -67.71 43.88
N GLY A 11 -0.30 -68.30 42.70
CA GLY A 11 0.94 -68.77 42.13
C GLY A 11 1.90 -67.58 41.81
N GLU A 12 3.18 -67.81 41.98
CA GLU A 12 4.22 -66.80 41.67
C GLU A 12 4.21 -66.43 40.20
N GLN A 13 4.19 -65.11 39.92
CA GLN A 13 4.27 -64.53 38.60
C GLN A 13 5.69 -64.78 38.05
N GLY A 14 5.82 -65.39 36.90
CA GLY A 14 7.09 -65.60 36.24
C GLY A 14 7.86 -64.31 35.97
N PRO A 15 9.17 -64.36 35.78
CA PRO A 15 9.99 -63.18 35.53
C PRO A 15 9.56 -62.47 34.24
N ALA A 16 9.56 -61.15 34.25
CA ALA A 16 9.29 -60.36 33.07
C ALA A 16 10.34 -60.63 31.97
N GLY A 17 9.90 -60.83 30.73
CA GLY A 17 10.81 -61.05 29.60
C GLY A 17 11.76 -59.83 29.40
N GLU A 18 13.00 -60.16 29.00
CA GLU A 18 14.02 -59.15 28.72
C GLU A 18 13.55 -58.19 27.62
N GLN A 19 13.77 -56.89 27.85
CA GLN A 19 13.45 -55.85 26.86
C GLN A 19 14.39 -56.01 25.65
N GLY A 20 13.83 -56.10 24.45
CA GLY A 20 14.60 -56.21 23.21
C GLY A 20 15.54 -55.03 23.00
N PRO A 21 16.64 -55.18 22.27
CA PRO A 21 17.59 -54.12 22.00
C PRO A 21 16.91 -52.92 21.35
N ALA A 22 17.30 -51.70 21.70
CA ALA A 22 16.84 -50.47 21.08
C ALA A 22 17.18 -50.50 19.58
N GLY A 23 16.22 -50.14 18.74
CA GLY A 23 16.43 -50.08 17.29
C GLY A 23 17.56 -49.09 16.95
N GLU A 24 18.36 -49.42 15.96
CA GLU A 24 19.44 -48.56 15.47
C GLU A 24 18.87 -47.21 15.01
N GLN A 25 19.50 -46.12 15.46
CA GLN A 25 19.18 -44.77 15.03
C GLN A 25 19.48 -44.65 13.52
N GLY A 26 18.49 -44.28 12.70
CA GLY A 26 18.68 -44.08 11.28
C GLY A 26 19.75 -43.01 10.98
N PRO A 27 20.41 -43.06 9.83
CA PRO A 27 21.47 -42.13 9.47
C PRO A 27 20.91 -40.69 9.53
N ALA A 28 21.68 -39.79 10.15
CA ALA A 28 21.35 -38.36 10.17
C ALA A 28 21.28 -37.84 8.71
N GLY A 29 20.11 -37.33 8.29
CA GLY A 29 19.98 -36.71 6.99
C GLY A 29 20.90 -35.49 6.89
N THR A 30 21.87 -35.52 6.02
CA THR A 30 22.72 -34.37 5.72
C THR A 30 21.93 -33.41 4.84
N VAL A 31 21.37 -32.36 5.42
CA VAL A 31 20.84 -31.21 4.68
C VAL A 31 22.04 -30.43 4.15
N SER A 32 22.11 -30.23 2.83
CA SER A 32 23.20 -29.44 2.25
C SER A 32 23.08 -27.96 2.66
N GLN A 33 24.22 -27.26 2.80
CA GLN A 33 24.24 -25.85 3.12
C GLN A 33 23.40 -25.02 2.12
N GLU A 34 23.48 -25.37 0.83
CA GLU A 34 22.64 -24.78 -0.22
C GLU A 34 21.13 -24.91 0.03
N ALA A 35 20.69 -26.07 0.54
CA ALA A 35 19.27 -26.28 0.85
C ALA A 35 18.83 -25.47 2.09
N ILE A 36 19.73 -25.29 3.05
CA ILE A 36 19.48 -24.43 4.22
C ILE A 36 19.40 -22.97 3.77
N ASP A 37 20.35 -22.50 2.96
CA ASP A 37 20.40 -21.11 2.49
C ASP A 37 19.15 -20.78 1.65
N ALA A 38 18.75 -21.67 0.73
CA ALA A 38 17.53 -21.52 -0.05
C ALA A 38 16.25 -21.51 0.80
N ALA A 39 16.17 -22.33 1.85
CA ALA A 39 15.03 -22.35 2.76
C ALA A 39 14.98 -21.09 3.64
N VAL A 40 16.12 -20.54 4.04
CA VAL A 40 16.21 -19.28 4.79
C VAL A 40 15.79 -18.10 3.90
N GLU A 41 16.27 -18.06 2.65
CA GLU A 41 15.89 -17.01 1.70
C GLU A 41 14.38 -17.04 1.37
N ALA A 42 13.81 -18.25 1.17
CA ALA A 42 12.36 -18.42 0.96
C ALA A 42 11.55 -17.98 2.21
N ALA A 43 11.97 -18.35 3.41
CA ALA A 43 11.30 -17.97 4.63
C ALA A 43 11.40 -16.46 4.93
N LEU A 44 12.51 -15.82 4.55
CA LEU A 44 12.66 -14.37 4.65
C LEU A 44 11.74 -13.66 3.65
N ALA A 45 11.67 -14.14 2.41
CA ALA A 45 10.78 -13.59 1.39
C ALA A 45 9.28 -13.76 1.76
N GLU A 46 8.90 -14.92 2.30
CA GLU A 46 7.53 -15.14 2.82
C GLU A 46 7.21 -14.19 3.99
N ARG A 47 8.16 -13.97 4.89
CA ARG A 47 7.99 -13.07 6.03
C ARG A 47 7.91 -11.60 5.61
N GLU A 48 8.70 -11.17 4.64
CA GLU A 48 8.61 -9.83 4.03
C GLU A 48 7.27 -9.63 3.32
N ALA A 49 6.75 -10.66 2.64
CA ALA A 49 5.44 -10.63 2.00
C ALA A 49 4.27 -10.63 3.01
N GLU A 50 4.40 -11.31 4.15
CA GLU A 50 3.39 -11.29 5.22
C GLU A 50 3.42 -9.97 6.03
N GLU A 51 4.58 -9.34 6.18
CA GLU A 51 4.74 -8.04 6.85
C GLU A 51 4.32 -6.85 5.95
N SER A 52 4.37 -7.00 4.63
CA SER A 52 3.85 -6.04 3.67
C SER A 52 2.43 -6.42 3.26
N GLY A 53 1.43 -5.91 3.97
CA GLY A 53 0.04 -5.94 3.54
C GLY A 53 -0.14 -5.31 2.15
N PRO A 54 -1.37 -5.24 1.62
CA PRO A 54 -1.64 -4.58 0.34
C PRO A 54 -1.18 -3.11 0.37
N LEU A 55 -0.71 -2.60 -0.76
CA LEU A 55 -0.44 -1.17 -0.93
C LEU A 55 -1.76 -0.39 -0.85
N VAL A 56 -1.91 0.46 0.15
CA VAL A 56 -3.14 1.23 0.38
C VAL A 56 -3.03 2.61 -0.26
N ILE A 57 -3.88 2.87 -1.26
CA ILE A 57 -3.93 4.15 -1.98
C ILE A 57 -5.18 4.95 -1.59
N TYR A 58 -5.00 6.15 -1.07
CA TYR A 58 -6.09 7.12 -0.93
C TYR A 58 -6.16 7.97 -2.18
N SER A 59 -7.18 7.71 -3.04
CA SER A 59 -7.31 8.35 -4.35
C SER A 59 -8.39 9.43 -4.38
N GLY A 60 -7.97 10.67 -4.62
CA GLY A 60 -8.84 11.79 -4.95
C GLY A 60 -9.35 11.74 -6.40
N ARG A 61 -8.82 10.84 -7.23
CA ARG A 61 -9.25 10.62 -8.61
C ARG A 61 -10.37 9.59 -8.65
N LYS A 62 -11.26 9.72 -9.63
CA LYS A 62 -12.30 8.71 -9.84
C LYS A 62 -11.67 7.40 -10.31
N GLU A 63 -12.22 6.28 -9.85
CA GLU A 63 -11.82 4.93 -10.23
C GLU A 63 -11.67 4.79 -11.76
N SER A 64 -12.67 5.22 -12.52
CA SER A 64 -12.67 5.16 -14.00
C SER A 64 -11.50 5.88 -14.69
N LEU A 65 -10.69 6.65 -13.96
CA LEU A 65 -9.54 7.39 -14.50
C LEU A 65 -8.19 6.76 -14.09
N VAL A 66 -8.19 5.86 -13.13
CA VAL A 66 -6.93 5.34 -12.55
C VAL A 66 -6.92 3.82 -12.40
N ALA A 67 -8.07 3.16 -12.53
CA ALA A 67 -8.18 1.72 -12.35
C ALA A 67 -7.23 0.93 -13.26
N ASP A 68 -7.13 1.29 -14.54
CA ASP A 68 -6.27 0.60 -15.50
C ASP A 68 -4.77 0.74 -15.13
N VAL A 69 -4.35 1.91 -14.64
CA VAL A 69 -2.97 2.15 -14.20
C VAL A 69 -2.64 1.33 -12.95
N ILE A 70 -3.59 1.27 -12.01
CA ILE A 70 -3.43 0.50 -10.77
C ILE A 70 -3.40 -1.00 -11.07
N ALA A 71 -4.28 -1.48 -11.97
CA ALA A 71 -4.31 -2.88 -12.40
C ALA A 71 -3.00 -3.29 -13.11
N GLU A 72 -2.45 -2.42 -13.97
CA GLU A 72 -1.17 -2.65 -14.65
C GLU A 72 -0.01 -2.69 -13.65
N PHE A 73 -0.01 -1.79 -12.67
CA PHE A 73 0.97 -1.80 -11.59
C PHE A 73 0.92 -3.13 -10.83
N SER A 74 -0.27 -3.54 -10.36
CA SER A 74 -0.44 -4.79 -9.63
C SER A 74 -0.03 -6.01 -10.46
N ALA A 75 -0.40 -6.05 -11.75
CA ALA A 75 -0.03 -7.14 -12.66
C ALA A 75 1.48 -7.23 -12.91
N THR A 76 2.18 -6.08 -12.96
CA THR A 76 3.60 -6.01 -13.26
C THR A 76 4.47 -6.29 -12.03
N THR A 77 4.03 -5.83 -10.85
CA THR A 77 4.81 -5.93 -9.61
C THR A 77 4.43 -7.12 -8.74
N GLY A 78 3.22 -7.68 -8.93
CA GLY A 78 2.65 -8.69 -8.04
C GLY A 78 2.14 -8.13 -6.70
N ILE A 79 2.23 -6.82 -6.48
CA ILE A 79 1.77 -6.17 -5.26
C ILE A 79 0.25 -6.03 -5.30
N GLU A 80 -0.44 -6.52 -4.27
CA GLU A 80 -1.87 -6.29 -4.09
C GLU A 80 -2.13 -4.82 -3.74
N VAL A 81 -3.18 -4.22 -4.32
CA VAL A 81 -3.49 -2.80 -4.13
C VAL A 81 -4.92 -2.63 -3.63
N GLU A 82 -5.07 -1.94 -2.51
CA GLU A 82 -6.35 -1.48 -1.99
C GLU A 82 -6.52 0.01 -2.24
N VAL A 83 -7.69 0.43 -2.76
CA VAL A 83 -7.93 1.84 -3.08
C VAL A 83 -9.16 2.39 -2.37
N ARG A 84 -8.98 3.48 -1.64
CA ARG A 84 -10.06 4.26 -1.05
C ARG A 84 -10.32 5.49 -1.91
N TYR A 85 -11.48 5.51 -2.57
CA TYR A 85 -11.88 6.63 -3.44
C TYR A 85 -12.74 7.65 -2.69
N ALA A 86 -12.33 8.93 -2.69
CA ALA A 86 -13.12 10.04 -2.19
C ALA A 86 -12.64 11.37 -2.80
N LYS A 87 -13.20 12.51 -2.39
CA LYS A 87 -12.68 13.83 -2.77
C LYS A 87 -11.33 14.09 -2.10
N SER A 88 -10.36 14.69 -2.81
CA SER A 88 -9.01 14.97 -2.26
C SER A 88 -9.05 15.67 -0.90
N ALA A 89 -9.88 16.71 -0.76
CA ALA A 89 -10.00 17.42 0.52
C ALA A 89 -10.56 16.56 1.66
N ALA A 90 -11.47 15.62 1.36
CA ALA A 90 -12.01 14.70 2.35
C ALA A 90 -10.94 13.69 2.81
N LEU A 91 -10.17 13.16 1.84
CA LEU A 91 -9.06 12.25 2.14
C LEU A 91 -7.92 12.95 2.91
N ALA A 92 -7.60 14.20 2.57
CA ALA A 92 -6.65 14.99 3.33
C ALA A 92 -7.09 15.15 4.81
N GLY A 93 -8.37 15.48 5.02
CA GLY A 93 -8.92 15.54 6.39
C GLY A 93 -8.94 14.18 7.11
N THR A 94 -9.15 13.09 6.37
CA THR A 94 -9.04 11.72 6.93
C THR A 94 -7.60 11.44 7.37
N LEU A 95 -6.61 11.74 6.52
CA LEU A 95 -5.19 11.57 6.83
C LEU A 95 -4.77 12.41 8.06
N GLU A 96 -5.25 13.64 8.18
CA GLU A 96 -4.99 14.47 9.37
C GLU A 96 -5.58 13.85 10.65
N LEU A 97 -6.77 13.23 10.57
CA LEU A 97 -7.40 12.57 11.72
C LEU A 97 -6.71 11.25 12.09
N GLU A 98 -6.31 10.47 11.09
CA GLU A 98 -5.60 9.21 11.28
C GLU A 98 -4.16 9.44 11.77
N GLY A 99 -3.52 10.51 11.30
CA GLY A 99 -2.16 10.86 11.70
C GLY A 99 -1.16 9.76 11.40
N ALA A 100 -0.28 9.48 12.35
CA ALA A 100 0.79 8.48 12.21
C ALA A 100 0.29 7.01 12.17
N ILE A 101 -1.00 6.78 12.43
CA ILE A 101 -1.61 5.43 12.34
C ILE A 101 -2.45 5.25 11.08
N SER A 102 -2.34 6.18 10.11
CA SER A 102 -3.02 6.02 8.82
C SER A 102 -2.55 4.75 8.12
N PRO A 103 -3.47 3.95 7.57
CA PRO A 103 -3.09 2.80 6.76
C PRO A 103 -2.66 3.19 5.33
N ALA A 104 -2.76 4.46 4.96
CA ALA A 104 -2.47 4.89 3.59
C ALA A 104 -0.97 4.99 3.33
N ASP A 105 -0.48 4.25 2.33
CA ASP A 105 0.88 4.34 1.82
C ASP A 105 1.03 5.45 0.78
N VAL A 106 -0.03 5.68 -0.02
CA VAL A 106 -0.01 6.66 -1.11
C VAL A 106 -1.24 7.56 -1.07
N PHE A 107 -1.02 8.87 -1.11
CA PHE A 107 -2.08 9.85 -1.32
C PHE A 107 -2.05 10.38 -2.76
N PHE A 108 -2.97 9.92 -3.60
CA PHE A 108 -3.12 10.35 -4.99
C PHE A 108 -4.17 11.45 -5.12
N SER A 109 -3.75 12.70 -4.93
CA SER A 109 -4.62 13.87 -4.97
C SER A 109 -4.92 14.37 -6.40
N GLN A 110 -6.05 15.05 -6.57
CA GLN A 110 -6.37 15.79 -7.81
C GLN A 110 -5.75 17.18 -7.86
N ASP A 111 -5.32 17.72 -6.73
CA ASP A 111 -4.90 19.10 -6.60
C ASP A 111 -3.74 19.25 -5.62
N PRO A 112 -2.86 20.25 -5.85
CA PRO A 112 -1.70 20.49 -4.99
C PRO A 112 -2.08 21.08 -3.62
N VAL A 113 -3.28 21.65 -3.46
CA VAL A 113 -3.71 22.25 -2.20
C VAL A 113 -3.91 21.18 -1.14
N SER A 114 -4.61 20.10 -1.49
CA SER A 114 -4.80 18.95 -0.59
C SER A 114 -3.47 18.29 -0.23
N LEU A 115 -2.51 18.18 -1.19
CA LEU A 115 -1.16 17.69 -0.91
C LEU A 115 -0.41 18.60 0.04
N GLY A 116 -0.51 19.93 -0.14
CA GLY A 116 0.12 20.92 0.74
C GLY A 116 -0.42 20.86 2.18
N VAL A 117 -1.70 20.56 2.37
CA VAL A 117 -2.30 20.37 3.71
C VAL A 117 -1.65 19.17 4.40
N VAL A 118 -1.60 18.02 3.74
CA VAL A 118 -1.03 16.79 4.31
C VAL A 118 0.47 16.92 4.54
N ALA A 119 1.21 17.57 3.62
CA ALA A 119 2.63 17.88 3.79
C ALA A 119 2.89 18.80 5.00
N LYS A 120 2.07 19.84 5.18
CA LYS A 120 2.19 20.75 6.31
C LYS A 120 1.89 20.07 7.65
N ALA A 121 1.03 19.06 7.65
CA ALA A 121 0.76 18.23 8.82
C ALA A 121 1.91 17.24 9.14
N GLY A 122 2.95 17.16 8.28
CA GLY A 122 4.09 16.26 8.48
C GLY A 122 3.75 14.79 8.22
N LEU A 123 2.77 14.53 7.37
CA LEU A 123 2.26 13.19 7.06
C LEU A 123 2.74 12.66 5.68
N LEU A 124 3.66 13.37 5.04
CA LEU A 124 4.30 12.92 3.80
C LEU A 124 5.80 12.78 4.02
N ASP A 125 6.35 11.68 3.56
CA ASP A 125 7.79 11.47 3.47
C ASP A 125 8.38 12.12 2.22
N ARG A 126 9.68 12.42 2.26
CA ARG A 126 10.39 12.93 1.09
C ARG A 126 10.53 11.84 0.04
N LEU A 127 10.19 12.20 -1.20
CA LEU A 127 10.39 11.32 -2.33
C LEU A 127 11.89 11.18 -2.66
N PRO A 128 12.33 9.99 -3.08
CA PRO A 128 13.69 9.76 -3.60
C PRO A 128 14.01 10.63 -4.82
N ALA A 129 15.28 10.94 -5.03
CA ALA A 129 15.74 11.81 -6.10
C ALA A 129 15.39 11.28 -7.50
N ASP A 130 15.47 9.97 -7.71
CA ASP A 130 15.09 9.30 -8.95
C ASP A 130 13.62 9.48 -9.32
N ILE A 131 12.72 9.57 -8.32
CA ILE A 131 11.30 9.91 -8.54
C ILE A 131 11.15 11.38 -8.91
N LEU A 132 11.83 12.29 -8.18
CA LEU A 132 11.75 13.73 -8.41
C LEU A 132 12.29 14.13 -9.80
N ASP A 133 13.34 13.44 -10.26
CA ASP A 133 13.99 13.70 -11.54
C ASP A 133 13.19 13.20 -12.77
N ASN A 134 12.18 12.35 -12.55
CA ASN A 134 11.31 11.84 -13.61
C ASN A 134 10.24 12.84 -14.09
N VAL A 135 10.09 13.98 -13.41
CA VAL A 135 9.10 14.99 -13.77
C VAL A 135 9.74 16.36 -13.97
N PRO A 136 9.15 17.26 -14.77
CA PRO A 136 9.66 18.63 -14.93
C PRO A 136 9.69 19.35 -13.57
N SER A 137 10.68 20.21 -13.37
CA SER A 137 10.89 20.93 -12.10
C SER A 137 9.69 21.76 -11.64
N TRP A 138 8.85 22.24 -12.56
CA TRP A 138 7.62 22.95 -12.19
C TRP A 138 6.51 22.03 -11.63
N ALA A 139 6.66 20.71 -11.81
CA ALA A 139 5.73 19.69 -11.28
C ALA A 139 6.24 19.03 -10.00
N VAL A 140 7.34 19.51 -9.44
CA VAL A 140 7.94 19.03 -8.17
C VAL A 140 7.60 20.01 -7.05
N ASP A 141 7.20 19.48 -5.89
CA ASP A 141 7.10 20.28 -4.66
C ASP A 141 8.48 20.81 -4.25
N SER A 142 8.54 22.06 -3.79
CA SER A 142 9.80 22.72 -3.39
C SER A 142 10.58 21.98 -2.28
N ASN A 143 9.88 21.18 -1.47
CA ASN A 143 10.45 20.38 -0.38
C ASN A 143 10.61 18.89 -0.76
N GLY A 144 10.14 18.48 -1.94
CA GLY A 144 10.26 17.13 -2.45
C GLY A 144 9.30 16.11 -1.84
N TYR A 145 8.17 16.54 -1.31
CA TYR A 145 7.18 15.65 -0.71
C TYR A 145 6.19 15.03 -1.72
N TRP A 146 6.03 15.65 -2.89
CA TRP A 146 5.12 15.14 -3.92
C TRP A 146 5.55 15.60 -5.31
N VAL A 147 5.03 14.91 -6.32
CA VAL A 147 5.20 15.23 -7.74
C VAL A 147 3.85 15.31 -8.44
N GLY A 148 3.74 16.15 -9.46
CA GLY A 148 2.60 16.23 -10.35
C GLY A 148 2.74 15.24 -11.49
N THR A 149 1.82 14.27 -11.57
CA THR A 149 1.80 13.22 -12.61
C THR A 149 1.00 13.61 -13.85
N SER A 150 0.08 14.57 -13.73
CA SER A 150 -0.75 15.06 -14.83
C SER A 150 -1.18 16.50 -14.57
N GLY A 151 -1.32 17.27 -15.64
CA GLY A 151 -1.80 18.65 -15.58
C GLY A 151 -3.05 18.87 -16.45
N ARG A 152 -3.83 19.87 -16.09
CA ARG A 152 -4.97 20.34 -16.90
C ARG A 152 -4.74 21.79 -17.27
N SER A 153 -4.88 22.08 -18.56
CA SER A 153 -4.99 23.43 -19.05
C SER A 153 -6.40 23.98 -18.80
N ARG A 154 -6.48 25.22 -18.35
CA ARG A 154 -7.75 25.97 -18.36
C ARG A 154 -7.70 26.92 -19.52
N SER A 155 -8.62 26.71 -20.47
CA SER A 155 -8.68 27.49 -21.68
C SER A 155 -9.95 28.33 -21.68
N LEU A 156 -9.86 29.54 -22.21
CA LEU A 156 -11.01 30.37 -22.49
C LEU A 156 -11.61 29.90 -23.83
N VAL A 157 -12.87 29.51 -23.79
CA VAL A 157 -13.66 29.17 -24.99
C VAL A 157 -14.58 30.33 -25.31
N VAL A 158 -14.51 30.83 -26.53
CA VAL A 158 -15.31 31.98 -26.97
C VAL A 158 -16.12 31.65 -28.23
N ASP A 159 -17.27 32.28 -28.41
CA ASP A 159 -17.97 32.25 -29.65
C ASP A 159 -17.34 33.28 -30.63
N THR A 160 -16.65 32.78 -31.63
CA THR A 160 -15.90 33.61 -32.59
C THR A 160 -16.81 34.46 -33.52
N ARG A 161 -18.12 34.26 -33.44
CA ARG A 161 -19.09 35.11 -34.15
C ARG A 161 -19.38 36.41 -33.41
N ASP A 162 -19.20 36.37 -32.02
CA ASP A 162 -19.59 37.49 -31.16
C ASP A 162 -18.37 38.14 -30.47
N VAL A 163 -17.20 37.49 -30.49
CA VAL A 163 -16.00 37.99 -29.84
C VAL A 163 -14.81 37.90 -30.79
N MET A 164 -14.20 39.04 -31.06
CA MET A 164 -13.00 39.12 -31.90
C MET A 164 -11.73 38.81 -31.03
N ASP A 165 -10.68 38.25 -31.64
CA ASP A 165 -9.42 37.95 -30.99
C ASP A 165 -8.82 39.17 -30.26
N SER A 166 -8.97 40.37 -30.83
CA SER A 166 -8.51 41.64 -30.28
C SER A 166 -9.22 42.04 -28.96
N GLU A 167 -10.40 41.46 -28.71
CA GLU A 167 -11.17 41.68 -27.47
C GLU A 167 -10.78 40.75 -26.34
N LEU A 168 -10.05 39.66 -26.65
CA LEU A 168 -9.64 38.69 -25.65
C LEU A 168 -8.62 39.28 -24.68
N PRO A 169 -8.69 38.94 -23.40
CA PRO A 169 -7.69 39.34 -22.45
C PRO A 169 -6.40 38.58 -22.67
N GLY A 170 -5.25 39.21 -22.38
CA GLY A 170 -3.95 38.57 -22.49
C GLY A 170 -3.70 37.48 -21.45
N ASP A 171 -4.45 37.49 -20.36
CA ASP A 171 -4.41 36.52 -19.30
C ASP A 171 -5.75 36.36 -18.56
N ILE A 172 -5.82 35.41 -17.62
CA ILE A 172 -7.05 35.15 -16.87
C ILE A 172 -7.48 36.30 -15.98
N TYR A 173 -6.57 37.15 -15.52
CA TYR A 173 -6.88 38.30 -14.68
C TYR A 173 -7.60 39.40 -15.45
N GLY A 174 -7.31 39.48 -16.76
CA GLY A 174 -8.01 40.39 -17.67
C GLY A 174 -9.51 40.11 -17.78
N LEU A 175 -9.99 38.92 -17.44
CA LEU A 175 -11.42 38.60 -17.35
C LEU A 175 -12.18 39.36 -16.26
N ALA A 176 -11.45 39.87 -15.24
CA ALA A 176 -12.04 40.72 -14.21
C ALA A 176 -12.40 42.13 -14.71
N ASN A 177 -12.04 42.49 -15.93
CA ASN A 177 -12.39 43.78 -16.52
C ASN A 177 -13.90 43.93 -16.69
N GLU A 178 -14.42 45.15 -16.45
CA GLU A 178 -15.85 45.50 -16.55
C GLU A 178 -16.50 45.06 -17.88
N LYS A 179 -15.75 45.11 -18.98
CA LYS A 179 -16.26 44.72 -20.34
C LYS A 179 -16.71 43.26 -20.40
N PHE A 180 -16.28 42.37 -19.50
CA PHE A 180 -16.69 40.98 -19.47
C PHE A 180 -17.79 40.67 -18.44
N ARG A 181 -18.27 41.69 -17.73
CA ARG A 181 -19.36 41.52 -16.76
C ARG A 181 -20.60 40.95 -17.43
N ASN A 182 -21.14 39.87 -16.88
CA ASN A 182 -22.31 39.14 -17.39
C ASN A 182 -22.12 38.53 -18.80
N ARG A 183 -20.85 38.31 -19.23
CA ARG A 183 -20.49 37.67 -20.48
C ARG A 183 -19.71 36.39 -20.31
N LEU A 184 -19.51 35.91 -19.05
CA LEU A 184 -18.79 34.69 -18.70
C LEU A 184 -19.75 33.64 -18.13
#